data_35a09aeca5603a510d3d5db1c355fd8b
#
_entry.id   35a09aeca5603a510d3d5db1c355fd8b
#
_cell.length_a   1.000
_cell.length_b   1.000
_cell.length_c   1.000
_cell.angle_alpha   90.00
_cell.angle_beta   90.00
_cell.angle_gamma   90.00
#
_symmetry.space_group_name_H-M   'P 1'
#
loop_
_entity.id
_entity.type
_entity.pdbx_description
1 polymer ?
#
loop_
_entity_poly.entity_id
_entity_poly.type
_entity_poly.pdbx_seq_one_letter_code
_entity_poly.pdbx_strand_id
1 'polypeptide(L)'
;MKMNRVYGVIGIKSRMSNWNADFTGRPKSTSDGSVFGSDKAFKYPIKKMWEVEGEKVLYVKSYKNEKGNFRARTLSERFEQLFKTEVKSIKDKKELVKYLFSATDVKNFGATFAEGSNNISITGAVQIGQGLNKYEDTTVEIQDILSPFVDSTKKDTAQNTSIGKKIVSNEAHYFYPFSVNPENYDIYTKEIEDLEGYTREDYEKFKKGCLIAATAYNTNSKSGCENEFAIFVECKENSKLYLANLDQYIKFEKNDEGKDIIDISELEEILNEEKTKQEIEKVEIYYNSYTTNLIGTRDNDEVKELF
;
A
#
# COMPACT_ATOMS: atom_id res chain seq x y z
N MET A 1 -7.65 11.17 -20.04
CA MET A 1 -6.34 11.08 -20.75
C MET A 1 -5.61 9.86 -20.18
N LYS A 2 -5.05 8.99 -21.03
CA LYS A 2 -4.25 7.83 -20.59
C LYS A 2 -3.08 8.30 -19.73
N MET A 3 -2.79 7.58 -18.65
CA MET A 3 -1.66 7.88 -17.77
C MET A 3 -0.34 7.46 -18.43
N ASN A 4 0.74 8.13 -18.07
CA ASN A 4 2.10 7.73 -18.41
C ASN A 4 2.62 6.66 -17.45
N ARG A 5 3.75 6.02 -17.79
CA ARG A 5 4.45 5.12 -16.89
C ARG A 5 5.06 5.92 -15.72
N VAL A 6 4.99 5.34 -14.51
CA VAL A 6 5.60 5.93 -13.31
C VAL A 6 6.37 4.87 -12.55
N TYR A 7 7.50 5.24 -12.00
CA TYR A 7 8.26 4.47 -11.02
C TYR A 7 8.37 5.25 -9.72
N GLY A 8 8.57 4.57 -8.61
CA GLY A 8 8.79 5.29 -7.36
C GLY A 8 9.01 4.39 -6.16
N VAL A 9 9.16 5.04 -5.02
CA VAL A 9 9.32 4.40 -3.71
C VAL A 9 8.47 5.15 -2.70
N ILE A 10 7.84 4.38 -1.79
CA ILE A 10 7.08 4.93 -0.67
C ILE A 10 7.74 4.47 0.63
N GLY A 11 8.07 5.42 1.49
CA GLY A 11 8.56 5.18 2.85
C GLY A 11 7.44 5.19 3.87
N ILE A 12 7.39 4.15 4.70
CA ILE A 12 6.47 4.04 5.84
C ILE A 12 7.27 3.85 7.12
N LYS A 13 7.13 4.79 8.03
CA LYS A 13 7.71 4.72 9.38
C LYS A 13 6.75 4.01 10.32
N SER A 14 7.30 3.21 11.21
CA SER A 14 6.57 2.48 12.26
C SER A 14 7.32 2.61 13.57
N ARG A 15 6.73 3.26 14.59
CA ARG A 15 7.32 3.41 15.93
C ARG A 15 6.40 2.80 16.98
N MET A 16 6.94 1.88 17.81
CA MET A 16 6.19 1.16 18.84
C MET A 16 4.86 0.61 18.33
N SER A 17 4.88 0.09 17.09
CA SER A 17 3.70 -0.34 16.37
C SER A 17 3.99 -1.56 15.48
N ASN A 18 2.98 -2.19 14.92
CA ASN A 18 3.13 -3.35 14.05
C ASN A 18 2.51 -3.06 12.69
N TRP A 19 3.35 -2.69 11.74
CA TRP A 19 2.90 -2.39 10.38
C TRP A 19 2.35 -3.59 9.65
N ASN A 20 2.94 -4.76 9.84
CA ASN A 20 2.55 -5.97 9.10
C ASN A 20 2.73 -7.23 9.95
N ALA A 21 1.68 -7.61 10.69
CA ALA A 21 1.70 -8.80 11.54
C ALA A 21 1.64 -10.11 10.73
N ASP A 22 2.32 -11.13 11.23
CA ASP A 22 2.11 -12.53 10.85
C ASP A 22 0.92 -13.17 11.60
N PHE A 23 0.73 -14.49 11.45
CA PHE A 23 -0.34 -15.23 12.13
C PHE A 23 -0.15 -15.33 13.65
N THR A 24 1.06 -15.11 14.15
CA THR A 24 1.37 -15.13 15.59
C THR A 24 1.27 -13.74 16.22
N GLY A 25 0.96 -12.73 15.41
CA GLY A 25 0.91 -11.33 15.82
C GLY A 25 2.27 -10.63 15.84
N ARG A 26 3.35 -11.28 15.42
CA ARG A 26 4.68 -10.67 15.31
C ARG A 26 4.81 -9.85 14.03
N PRO A 27 5.64 -8.79 14.00
CA PRO A 27 6.05 -8.19 12.75
C PRO A 27 6.61 -9.27 11.81
N LYS A 28 6.15 -9.28 10.56
CA LYS A 28 6.67 -10.21 9.56
C LYS A 28 8.15 -10.00 9.34
N SER A 29 8.90 -11.10 9.30
CA SER A 29 10.33 -11.08 9.05
C SER A 29 10.74 -12.11 7.99
N THR A 30 11.86 -11.85 7.36
CA THR A 30 12.59 -12.80 6.51
C THR A 30 13.30 -13.82 7.37
N SER A 31 13.95 -14.81 6.76
CA SER A 31 14.63 -15.89 7.48
C SER A 31 15.85 -15.43 8.30
N ASP A 32 16.42 -14.30 7.95
CA ASP A 32 17.53 -13.64 8.69
C ASP A 32 17.05 -12.77 9.85
N GLY A 33 15.72 -12.66 10.05
CA GLY A 33 15.12 -11.86 11.12
C GLY A 33 14.77 -10.42 10.75
N SER A 34 15.16 -9.93 9.57
CA SER A 34 14.85 -8.59 9.12
C SER A 34 13.35 -8.42 8.91
N VAL A 35 12.74 -7.42 9.56
CA VAL A 35 11.30 -7.16 9.40
C VAL A 35 11.01 -6.54 8.03
N PHE A 36 9.82 -6.83 7.49
CA PHE A 36 9.38 -6.26 6.23
C PHE A 36 7.87 -6.01 6.20
N GLY A 37 7.43 -5.10 5.36
CA GLY A 37 6.03 -4.86 5.07
C GLY A 37 5.62 -5.49 3.74
N SER A 38 4.56 -6.32 3.74
CA SER A 38 4.03 -6.85 2.48
C SER A 38 3.30 -5.77 1.67
N ASP A 39 3.24 -5.96 0.35
CA ASP A 39 2.42 -5.14 -0.53
C ASP A 39 0.95 -5.05 -0.07
N LYS A 40 0.43 -6.14 0.50
CA LYS A 40 -0.94 -6.19 1.06
C LYS A 40 -1.11 -5.29 2.27
N ALA A 41 -0.10 -5.20 3.14
CA ALA A 41 -0.14 -4.31 4.29
C ALA A 41 -0.19 -2.84 3.85
N PHE A 42 0.51 -2.47 2.78
CA PHE A 42 0.49 -1.13 2.21
C PHE A 42 -0.81 -0.82 1.44
N LYS A 43 -1.28 -1.75 0.61
CA LYS A 43 -2.52 -1.58 -0.18
C LYS A 43 -3.78 -1.46 0.70
N TYR A 44 -3.79 -2.06 1.89
CA TYR A 44 -4.99 -2.11 2.72
C TYR A 44 -5.43 -0.74 3.26
N PRO A 45 -4.57 0.09 3.86
CA PRO A 45 -4.93 1.47 4.25
C PRO A 45 -5.42 2.31 3.09
N ILE A 46 -4.80 2.20 1.91
CA ILE A 46 -5.23 2.91 0.69
C ILE A 46 -6.66 2.51 0.32
N LYS A 47 -6.95 1.21 0.29
CA LYS A 47 -8.30 0.70 0.01
C LYS A 47 -9.33 1.18 1.05
N LYS A 48 -8.94 1.24 2.32
CA LYS A 48 -9.83 1.74 3.39
C LYS A 48 -10.08 3.24 3.24
N MET A 49 -9.08 4.01 2.86
CA MET A 49 -9.23 5.43 2.57
C MET A 49 -10.21 5.66 1.41
N TRP A 50 -10.02 4.97 0.29
CA TRP A 50 -10.92 5.03 -0.86
C TRP A 50 -12.37 4.63 -0.49
N GLU A 51 -12.56 3.59 0.32
CA GLU A 51 -13.89 3.18 0.79
C GLU A 51 -14.57 4.28 1.60
N VAL A 52 -13.84 4.97 2.49
CA VAL A 52 -14.34 6.10 3.28
C VAL A 52 -14.66 7.31 2.40
N GLU A 53 -13.90 7.52 1.34
CA GLU A 53 -14.13 8.58 0.34
C GLU A 53 -15.28 8.25 -0.63
N GLY A 54 -15.93 7.10 -0.49
CA GLY A 54 -17.09 6.71 -1.29
C GLY A 54 -16.74 6.00 -2.60
N GLU A 55 -15.48 5.66 -2.82
CA GLU A 55 -15.04 4.90 -3.98
C GLU A 55 -15.52 3.44 -3.92
N LYS A 56 -15.69 2.82 -5.08
CA LYS A 56 -16.02 1.40 -5.17
C LYS A 56 -14.74 0.57 -4.92
N VAL A 57 -14.68 -0.08 -3.76
CA VAL A 57 -13.55 -0.97 -3.39
C VAL A 57 -14.07 -2.39 -3.23
N LEU A 58 -13.64 -3.30 -4.09
CA LEU A 58 -14.13 -4.68 -4.12
C LEU A 58 -13.42 -5.55 -3.07
N TYR A 59 -12.10 -5.55 -3.04
CA TYR A 59 -11.27 -6.44 -2.22
C TYR A 59 -10.94 -5.83 -0.86
N VAL A 60 -11.99 -5.50 -0.11
CA VAL A 60 -11.92 -5.08 1.30
C VAL A 60 -12.96 -5.85 2.11
N LYS A 61 -12.62 -6.21 3.35
CA LYS A 61 -13.52 -6.94 4.23
C LYS A 61 -14.74 -6.07 4.56
N SER A 62 -15.93 -6.58 4.31
CA SER A 62 -17.19 -5.95 4.64
C SER A 62 -18.11 -6.94 5.34
N TYR A 63 -19.10 -6.43 6.08
CA TYR A 63 -20.01 -7.24 6.88
C TYR A 63 -21.46 -7.06 6.46
N LYS A 64 -22.27 -8.07 6.73
CA LYS A 64 -23.72 -7.99 6.62
C LYS A 64 -24.39 -8.61 7.86
N ASN A 65 -25.60 -8.13 8.17
CA ASN A 65 -26.48 -8.79 9.10
C ASN A 65 -27.47 -9.65 8.30
N GLU A 66 -27.51 -10.94 8.59
CA GLU A 66 -28.40 -11.88 7.95
C GLU A 66 -29.19 -12.63 9.04
N LYS A 67 -30.45 -12.28 9.20
CA LYS A 67 -31.35 -12.88 10.23
C LYS A 67 -30.76 -12.85 11.64
N GLY A 68 -30.13 -11.74 12.03
CA GLY A 68 -29.49 -11.58 13.33
C GLY A 68 -28.05 -12.11 13.41
N ASN A 69 -27.56 -12.76 12.36
CA ASN A 69 -26.15 -13.21 12.28
C ASN A 69 -25.27 -12.16 11.58
N PHE A 70 -24.37 -11.55 12.34
CA PHE A 70 -23.40 -10.59 11.81
C PHE A 70 -22.16 -11.31 11.31
N ARG A 71 -21.97 -11.36 9.99
CA ARG A 71 -20.87 -12.09 9.34
C ARG A 71 -20.21 -11.30 8.21
N ALA A 72 -18.99 -11.69 7.85
CA ALA A 72 -18.32 -11.16 6.66
C ALA A 72 -19.08 -11.58 5.39
N ARG A 73 -19.12 -10.68 4.40
CA ARG A 73 -19.62 -10.99 3.05
C ARG A 73 -18.67 -11.91 2.30
N THR A 74 -19.24 -12.74 1.43
CA THR A 74 -18.49 -13.41 0.36
C THR A 74 -18.13 -12.40 -0.73
N LEU A 75 -17.26 -12.81 -1.68
CA LEU A 75 -16.89 -11.95 -2.81
C LEU A 75 -18.10 -11.62 -3.70
N SER A 76 -18.93 -12.61 -4.00
CA SER A 76 -20.20 -12.38 -4.73
C SER A 76 -21.13 -11.40 -4.03
N GLU A 77 -21.31 -11.54 -2.71
CA GLU A 77 -22.14 -10.63 -1.92
C GLU A 77 -21.55 -9.21 -1.86
N ARG A 78 -20.23 -9.08 -1.84
CA ARG A 78 -19.56 -7.77 -1.92
C ARG A 78 -19.77 -7.15 -3.28
N PHE A 79 -19.63 -7.92 -4.37
CA PHE A 79 -19.90 -7.49 -5.73
C PHE A 79 -21.33 -6.96 -5.87
N GLU A 80 -22.32 -7.76 -5.44
CA GLU A 80 -23.74 -7.37 -5.46
C GLU A 80 -24.01 -6.09 -4.64
N GLN A 81 -23.37 -5.97 -3.48
CA GLN A 81 -23.47 -4.74 -2.66
C GLN A 81 -23.00 -3.50 -3.42
N LEU A 82 -21.87 -3.59 -4.14
CA LEU A 82 -21.27 -2.47 -4.84
C LEU A 82 -21.99 -2.12 -6.14
N PHE A 83 -22.34 -3.14 -6.92
CA PHE A 83 -22.83 -2.95 -8.28
C PHE A 83 -24.34 -3.12 -8.44
N LYS A 84 -25.05 -3.55 -7.38
CA LYS A 84 -26.49 -3.82 -7.38
C LYS A 84 -26.91 -4.85 -8.44
N THR A 85 -26.00 -5.75 -8.76
CA THR A 85 -26.16 -6.78 -9.82
C THR A 85 -25.57 -8.08 -9.30
N GLU A 86 -26.31 -9.17 -9.41
CA GLU A 86 -25.82 -10.49 -9.05
C GLU A 86 -24.81 -10.99 -10.09
N VAL A 87 -23.68 -11.53 -9.68
CA VAL A 87 -22.64 -12.10 -10.59
C VAL A 87 -23.24 -13.14 -11.52
N LYS A 88 -24.19 -13.98 -11.02
CA LYS A 88 -24.83 -15.04 -11.80
C LYS A 88 -25.73 -14.53 -12.92
N SER A 89 -26.22 -13.30 -12.84
CA SER A 89 -27.06 -12.68 -13.87
C SER A 89 -26.25 -12.18 -15.07
N ILE A 90 -24.95 -11.95 -14.90
CA ILE A 90 -24.06 -11.45 -15.93
C ILE A 90 -23.61 -12.61 -16.81
N LYS A 91 -24.10 -12.65 -18.05
CA LYS A 91 -23.79 -13.70 -19.01
C LYS A 91 -22.55 -13.38 -19.86
N ASP A 92 -22.33 -12.10 -20.11
CA ASP A 92 -21.20 -11.63 -20.93
C ASP A 92 -20.00 -11.31 -20.03
N LYS A 93 -18.86 -11.97 -20.29
CA LYS A 93 -17.61 -11.71 -19.59
C LYS A 93 -17.06 -10.30 -19.80
N LYS A 94 -17.35 -9.68 -20.95
CA LYS A 94 -16.95 -8.29 -21.22
C LYS A 94 -17.71 -7.33 -20.30
N GLU A 95 -18.98 -7.57 -20.07
CA GLU A 95 -19.76 -6.80 -19.08
C GLU A 95 -19.22 -6.97 -17.66
N LEU A 96 -18.87 -8.19 -17.26
CA LEU A 96 -18.25 -8.44 -15.95
C LEU A 96 -16.91 -7.70 -15.80
N VAL A 97 -16.07 -7.67 -16.84
CA VAL A 97 -14.82 -6.89 -16.85
C VAL A 97 -15.09 -5.39 -16.66
N LYS A 98 -16.13 -4.83 -17.33
CA LYS A 98 -16.52 -3.42 -17.14
C LYS A 98 -16.88 -3.12 -15.67
N TYR A 99 -17.64 -4.00 -15.00
CA TYR A 99 -17.91 -3.87 -13.57
C TYR A 99 -16.62 -3.91 -12.74
N LEU A 100 -15.73 -4.86 -13.01
CA LEU A 100 -14.48 -5.00 -12.29
C LEU A 100 -13.59 -3.76 -12.44
N PHE A 101 -13.49 -3.20 -13.66
CA PHE A 101 -12.72 -1.98 -13.94
C PHE A 101 -13.34 -0.72 -13.31
N SER A 102 -14.64 -0.75 -12.97
CA SER A 102 -15.26 0.36 -12.24
C SER A 102 -14.99 0.35 -10.74
N ALA A 103 -14.30 -0.67 -10.23
CA ALA A 103 -13.81 -0.71 -8.85
C ALA A 103 -12.39 -0.14 -8.77
N THR A 104 -12.21 0.91 -7.96
CA THR A 104 -10.95 1.67 -7.86
C THR A 104 -9.76 0.79 -7.47
N ASP A 105 -9.96 -0.18 -6.57
CA ASP A 105 -8.90 -1.08 -6.16
C ASP A 105 -8.55 -2.11 -7.24
N VAL A 106 -9.51 -2.57 -8.02
CA VAL A 106 -9.26 -3.46 -9.16
C VAL A 106 -8.54 -2.71 -10.27
N LYS A 107 -9.00 -1.49 -10.58
CA LYS A 107 -8.39 -0.64 -11.60
C LYS A 107 -6.96 -0.21 -11.25
N ASN A 108 -6.60 -0.15 -9.99
CA ASN A 108 -5.23 0.09 -9.57
C ASN A 108 -4.42 -1.21 -9.46
N PHE A 109 -4.88 -2.16 -8.67
CA PHE A 109 -4.05 -3.29 -8.22
C PHE A 109 -4.33 -4.60 -8.97
N GLY A 110 -5.33 -4.61 -9.84
CA GLY A 110 -5.79 -5.82 -10.50
C GLY A 110 -6.60 -6.73 -9.58
N ALA A 111 -6.98 -7.89 -10.11
CA ALA A 111 -7.79 -8.86 -9.40
C ALA A 111 -7.66 -10.27 -9.98
N THR A 112 -7.82 -11.26 -9.12
CA THR A 112 -8.25 -12.60 -9.50
C THR A 112 -9.68 -12.77 -9.04
N PHE A 113 -10.63 -12.74 -9.97
CA PHE A 113 -12.05 -12.88 -9.70
C PHE A 113 -12.52 -14.27 -10.09
N ALA A 114 -12.67 -15.14 -9.07
CA ALA A 114 -13.09 -16.52 -9.21
C ALA A 114 -14.43 -16.72 -8.48
N GLU A 115 -15.56 -16.53 -9.20
CA GLU A 115 -16.89 -16.67 -8.65
C GLU A 115 -17.84 -17.38 -9.63
N GLY A 116 -18.47 -18.46 -9.17
CA GLY A 116 -19.30 -19.31 -10.02
C GLY A 116 -18.48 -19.96 -11.15
N SER A 117 -18.89 -19.78 -12.40
CA SER A 117 -18.16 -20.24 -13.58
C SER A 117 -17.15 -19.21 -14.12
N ASN A 118 -17.03 -18.05 -13.47
CA ASN A 118 -16.13 -17.00 -13.91
C ASN A 118 -14.75 -17.16 -13.28
N ASN A 119 -13.71 -17.09 -14.11
CA ASN A 119 -12.31 -17.01 -13.68
C ASN A 119 -11.65 -15.93 -14.53
N ILE A 120 -11.56 -14.73 -13.97
CA ILE A 120 -10.97 -13.55 -14.61
C ILE A 120 -9.76 -13.11 -13.80
N SER A 121 -8.61 -13.01 -14.46
CA SER A 121 -7.38 -12.47 -13.89
C SER A 121 -7.03 -11.17 -14.59
N ILE A 122 -6.89 -10.09 -13.82
CA ILE A 122 -6.53 -8.76 -14.30
C ILE A 122 -5.21 -8.39 -13.64
N THR A 123 -4.17 -8.21 -14.44
CA THR A 123 -2.91 -7.63 -13.95
C THR A 123 -3.09 -6.13 -13.80
N GLY A 124 -3.02 -5.63 -12.57
CA GLY A 124 -3.21 -4.21 -12.28
C GLY A 124 -2.17 -3.31 -12.93
N ALA A 125 -2.56 -2.06 -13.20
CA ALA A 125 -1.63 -1.04 -13.68
C ALA A 125 -0.55 -0.74 -12.65
N VAL A 126 -0.89 -0.77 -11.35
CA VAL A 126 0.03 -0.52 -10.23
C VAL A 126 0.55 -1.84 -9.67
N GLN A 127 1.86 -2.00 -9.69
CA GLN A 127 2.56 -3.11 -9.03
C GLN A 127 3.44 -2.55 -7.90
N ILE A 128 3.34 -3.14 -6.72
CA ILE A 128 4.06 -2.71 -5.52
C ILE A 128 4.88 -3.89 -5.00
N GLY A 129 6.16 -3.66 -4.76
CA GLY A 129 7.06 -4.65 -4.16
C GLY A 129 6.84 -4.81 -2.65
N GLN A 130 7.70 -5.59 -2.02
CA GLN A 130 7.74 -5.68 -0.55
C GLN A 130 8.47 -4.45 -0.01
N GLY A 131 7.99 -3.89 1.09
CA GLY A 131 8.67 -2.81 1.81
C GLY A 131 9.75 -3.38 2.70
N LEU A 132 10.99 -3.31 2.26
CA LEU A 132 12.12 -3.75 3.07
C LEU A 132 12.43 -2.69 4.13
N ASN A 133 12.67 -3.15 5.34
CA ASN A 133 13.12 -2.26 6.41
C ASN A 133 14.57 -1.87 6.19
N LYS A 134 14.86 -0.58 6.27
CA LYS A 134 16.21 -0.03 6.10
C LYS A 134 16.86 0.45 7.40
N TYR A 135 16.15 0.36 8.52
CA TYR A 135 16.71 0.69 9.83
C TYR A 135 17.29 -0.55 10.50
N GLU A 136 18.61 -0.57 10.68
CA GLU A 136 19.33 -1.76 11.16
C GLU A 136 19.05 -2.08 12.64
N ASP A 137 18.82 -1.05 13.50
CA ASP A 137 18.58 -1.22 14.92
C ASP A 137 17.12 -1.58 15.28
N THR A 138 16.39 -2.12 14.33
CA THR A 138 15.02 -2.58 14.57
C THR A 138 15.00 -3.80 15.49
N THR A 139 14.25 -3.71 16.59
CA THR A 139 13.99 -4.82 17.52
C THR A 139 12.50 -5.09 17.64
N VAL A 140 12.14 -6.32 18.04
CA VAL A 140 10.76 -6.71 18.30
C VAL A 140 10.50 -6.72 19.79
N GLU A 141 9.57 -5.86 20.23
CA GLU A 141 9.15 -5.70 21.63
C GLU A 141 7.88 -6.49 21.91
N ILE A 142 7.86 -7.21 23.03
CA ILE A 142 6.73 -8.01 23.49
C ILE A 142 6.23 -7.44 24.81
N GLN A 143 4.96 -7.05 24.85
CA GLN A 143 4.29 -6.49 26.02
C GLN A 143 3.12 -7.39 26.41
N ASP A 144 3.08 -7.85 27.65
CA ASP A 144 1.93 -8.58 28.19
C ASP A 144 0.79 -7.60 28.51
N ILE A 145 -0.43 -7.95 28.10
CA ILE A 145 -1.63 -7.18 28.40
C ILE A 145 -2.33 -7.86 29.56
N LEU A 146 -2.45 -7.15 30.70
CA LEU A 146 -3.16 -7.64 31.87
C LEU A 146 -4.66 -7.37 31.75
N SER A 147 -5.49 -8.36 32.14
CA SER A 147 -6.93 -8.17 32.26
C SER A 147 -7.24 -7.26 33.45
N PRO A 148 -8.13 -6.26 33.30
CA PRO A 148 -8.68 -5.55 34.44
C PRO A 148 -9.70 -6.39 35.23
N PHE A 149 -10.08 -7.56 34.72
CA PHE A 149 -11.07 -8.45 35.35
C PHE A 149 -10.38 -9.65 35.99
N VAL A 150 -10.94 -10.10 37.12
CA VAL A 150 -10.51 -11.34 37.78
C VAL A 150 -11.24 -12.53 37.15
N ASP A 151 -10.51 -13.65 36.97
CA ASP A 151 -11.13 -14.89 36.49
C ASP A 151 -12.04 -15.48 37.56
N SER A 152 -13.35 -15.43 37.34
CA SER A 152 -14.37 -15.92 38.25
C SER A 152 -14.34 -17.43 38.49
N THR A 153 -13.60 -18.19 37.70
CA THR A 153 -13.46 -19.66 37.82
C THR A 153 -12.37 -20.05 38.82
N LYS A 154 -11.49 -19.15 39.23
CA LYS A 154 -10.39 -19.38 40.18
C LYS A 154 -10.70 -18.76 41.52
N LYS A 155 -11.20 -19.60 42.47
CA LYS A 155 -11.72 -19.14 43.78
C LYS A 155 -10.67 -18.63 44.79
N ASP A 156 -9.36 -18.88 44.62
CA ASP A 156 -8.40 -18.69 45.73
C ASP A 156 -7.15 -17.85 45.42
N THR A 157 -6.98 -17.32 44.24
CA THR A 157 -5.88 -16.37 43.98
C THR A 157 -6.32 -15.32 42.97
N ALA A 158 -6.64 -14.12 43.49
CA ALA A 158 -6.92 -12.94 42.70
C ALA A 158 -5.65 -12.45 41.95
N GLN A 159 -5.19 -13.21 40.98
CA GLN A 159 -4.12 -12.75 40.06
C GLN A 159 -4.76 -12.27 38.78
N ASN A 160 -4.41 -11.06 38.35
CA ASN A 160 -4.74 -10.57 37.02
C ASN A 160 -4.17 -11.54 35.98
N THR A 161 -5.02 -12.12 35.17
CA THR A 161 -4.57 -13.00 34.08
C THR A 161 -4.18 -12.17 32.86
N SER A 162 -3.09 -12.54 32.18
CA SER A 162 -2.79 -11.96 30.89
C SER A 162 -3.89 -12.34 29.88
N ILE A 163 -4.46 -11.33 29.20
CA ILE A 163 -5.47 -11.54 28.15
C ILE A 163 -4.85 -11.59 26.74
N GLY A 164 -3.57 -11.29 26.63
CA GLY A 164 -2.88 -11.31 25.34
C GLY A 164 -1.50 -10.67 25.41
N LYS A 165 -0.91 -10.55 24.23
CA LYS A 165 0.38 -9.89 24.03
C LYS A 165 0.25 -8.84 22.95
N LYS A 166 0.85 -7.66 23.16
CA LYS A 166 1.10 -6.68 22.11
C LYS A 166 2.54 -6.86 21.64
N ILE A 167 2.70 -7.15 20.34
CA ILE A 167 4.01 -7.38 19.74
C ILE A 167 4.20 -6.32 18.67
N VAL A 168 5.27 -5.54 18.79
CA VAL A 168 5.55 -4.37 17.95
C VAL A 168 7.02 -4.32 17.55
N SER A 169 7.36 -3.57 16.51
CA SER A 169 8.73 -3.10 16.31
C SER A 169 8.96 -1.84 17.15
N ASN A 170 10.15 -1.70 17.76
CA ASN A 170 10.55 -0.45 18.39
C ASN A 170 10.49 0.69 17.39
N GLU A 171 11.20 0.55 16.27
CA GLU A 171 11.20 1.44 15.13
C GLU A 171 11.56 0.64 13.87
N ALA A 172 10.91 0.96 12.72
CA ALA A 172 11.22 0.39 11.44
C ALA A 172 10.83 1.36 10.32
N HIS A 173 11.57 1.34 9.22
CA HIS A 173 11.40 2.21 8.06
C HIS A 173 11.31 1.36 6.80
N TYR A 174 10.09 1.18 6.30
CA TYR A 174 9.77 0.28 5.19
C TYR A 174 9.72 1.03 3.87
N PHE A 175 10.62 0.71 2.94
CA PHE A 175 10.66 1.33 1.62
C PHE A 175 10.07 0.40 0.57
N TYR A 176 8.95 0.79 -0.02
CA TYR A 176 8.18 0.03 -1.00
C TYR A 176 8.45 0.53 -2.41
N PRO A 177 9.16 -0.21 -3.26
CA PRO A 177 9.24 0.13 -4.67
C PRO A 177 7.89 -0.12 -5.35
N PHE A 178 7.55 0.72 -6.32
CA PHE A 178 6.36 0.51 -7.14
C PHE A 178 6.59 0.92 -8.60
N SER A 179 5.76 0.37 -9.47
CA SER A 179 5.63 0.82 -10.85
C SER A 179 4.18 0.98 -11.25
N VAL A 180 3.90 1.93 -12.13
CA VAL A 180 2.62 2.12 -12.78
C VAL A 180 2.82 1.88 -14.27
N ASN A 181 2.16 0.85 -14.81
CA ASN A 181 2.17 0.52 -16.23
C ASN A 181 0.76 0.53 -16.81
N PRO A 182 0.32 1.66 -17.40
CA PRO A 182 -1.00 1.76 -18.02
C PRO A 182 -1.21 0.83 -19.21
N GLU A 183 -0.13 0.39 -19.87
CA GLU A 183 -0.18 -0.49 -21.04
C GLU A 183 -0.73 -1.89 -20.71
N ASN A 184 -0.73 -2.30 -19.42
CA ASN A 184 -1.34 -3.55 -18.98
C ASN A 184 -2.83 -3.66 -19.36
N TYR A 185 -3.50 -2.52 -19.64
CA TYR A 185 -4.92 -2.47 -19.97
C TYR A 185 -5.20 -2.35 -21.47
N ASP A 186 -4.18 -2.21 -22.32
CA ASP A 186 -4.37 -2.05 -23.75
C ASP A 186 -5.06 -3.25 -24.40
N ILE A 187 -4.84 -4.46 -23.89
CA ILE A 187 -5.54 -5.66 -24.37
C ILE A 187 -7.05 -5.59 -24.10
N TYR A 188 -7.46 -5.04 -22.95
CA TYR A 188 -8.88 -4.93 -22.60
C TYR A 188 -9.57 -3.80 -23.37
N THR A 189 -8.92 -2.64 -23.49
CA THR A 189 -9.49 -1.48 -24.21
C THR A 189 -9.62 -1.71 -25.71
N LYS A 190 -8.79 -2.57 -26.29
CA LYS A 190 -8.92 -2.99 -27.69
C LYS A 190 -10.10 -3.94 -27.95
N GLU A 191 -10.41 -4.80 -26.98
CA GLU A 191 -11.40 -5.87 -27.11
C GLU A 191 -12.78 -5.52 -26.57
N ILE A 192 -12.88 -4.51 -25.73
CA ILE A 192 -14.09 -4.11 -25.01
C ILE A 192 -14.39 -2.66 -25.33
N GLU A 193 -15.45 -2.43 -26.11
CA GLU A 193 -15.93 -1.10 -26.47
C GLU A 193 -16.31 -0.30 -25.22
N ASP A 194 -15.99 0.99 -25.20
CA ASP A 194 -16.23 1.93 -24.10
C ASP A 194 -15.52 1.57 -22.77
N LEU A 195 -14.56 0.65 -22.79
CA LEU A 195 -13.74 0.40 -21.61
C LEU A 195 -12.59 1.39 -21.55
N GLU A 196 -12.58 2.20 -20.49
CA GLU A 196 -11.51 3.15 -20.25
C GLU A 196 -10.32 2.44 -19.55
N GLY A 197 -9.12 2.62 -20.10
CA GLY A 197 -7.87 2.13 -19.52
C GLY A 197 -7.51 2.87 -18.21
N TYR A 198 -6.25 2.79 -17.80
CA TYR A 198 -5.77 3.49 -16.60
C TYR A 198 -5.54 4.98 -16.89
N THR A 199 -6.22 5.84 -16.13
CA THR A 199 -6.30 7.28 -16.36
C THR A 199 -5.44 8.07 -15.39
N ARG A 200 -5.27 9.37 -15.69
CA ARG A 200 -4.66 10.33 -14.74
C ARG A 200 -5.44 10.39 -13.42
N GLU A 201 -6.77 10.33 -13.45
CA GLU A 201 -7.60 10.36 -12.25
C GLU A 201 -7.36 9.12 -11.36
N ASP A 202 -7.26 7.93 -11.96
CA ASP A 202 -6.93 6.69 -11.23
C ASP A 202 -5.56 6.79 -10.55
N TYR A 203 -4.58 7.36 -11.26
CA TYR A 203 -3.24 7.59 -10.72
C TYR A 203 -3.24 8.60 -9.57
N GLU A 204 -3.96 9.72 -9.68
CA GLU A 204 -4.01 10.72 -8.61
C GLU A 204 -4.66 10.15 -7.34
N LYS A 205 -5.67 9.28 -7.46
CA LYS A 205 -6.23 8.54 -6.32
C LYS A 205 -5.18 7.62 -5.67
N PHE A 206 -4.40 6.91 -6.48
CA PHE A 206 -3.30 6.08 -6.00
C PHE A 206 -2.22 6.93 -5.30
N LYS A 207 -1.77 8.00 -5.95
CA LYS A 207 -0.75 8.90 -5.44
C LYS A 207 -1.18 9.53 -4.10
N LYS A 208 -2.42 10.02 -4.00
CA LYS A 208 -2.98 10.51 -2.73
C LYS A 208 -2.92 9.44 -1.64
N GLY A 209 -3.28 8.20 -1.95
CA GLY A 209 -3.16 7.07 -1.02
C GLY A 209 -1.74 6.80 -0.56
N CYS A 210 -0.77 6.90 -1.47
CA CYS A 210 0.65 6.76 -1.16
C CYS A 210 1.16 7.83 -0.19
N LEU A 211 0.59 9.03 -0.21
CA LEU A 211 1.04 10.14 0.62
C LEU A 211 0.45 10.15 2.03
N ILE A 212 -0.77 9.65 2.22
CA ILE A 212 -1.49 9.87 3.49
C ILE A 212 -2.17 8.63 4.10
N ALA A 213 -2.34 7.54 3.35
CA ALA A 213 -3.22 6.46 3.80
C ALA A 213 -2.70 5.71 5.05
N ALA A 214 -1.39 5.56 5.21
CA ALA A 214 -0.82 4.91 6.39
C ALA A 214 -1.03 5.77 7.64
N THR A 215 -0.78 7.07 7.54
CA THR A 215 -1.01 8.06 8.61
C THR A 215 -2.50 8.16 8.99
N ALA A 216 -3.39 8.12 8.00
CA ALA A 216 -4.84 8.20 8.21
C ALA A 216 -5.45 6.90 8.79
N TYR A 217 -4.76 5.77 8.69
CA TYR A 217 -5.29 4.47 9.10
C TYR A 217 -5.04 4.17 10.58
N ASN A 218 -5.90 4.67 11.45
CA ASN A 218 -5.79 4.55 12.90
C ASN A 218 -6.41 3.26 13.43
N THR A 219 -5.56 2.32 13.82
CA THR A 219 -5.94 1.13 14.59
C THR A 219 -4.95 0.92 15.73
N ASN A 220 -5.29 0.09 16.73
CA ASN A 220 -4.39 -0.16 17.85
C ASN A 220 -2.98 -0.64 17.45
N SER A 221 -2.90 -1.47 16.40
CA SER A 221 -1.59 -1.96 15.91
C SER A 221 -0.88 -1.00 14.95
N LYS A 222 -1.59 -0.03 14.38
CA LYS A 222 -1.07 0.94 13.40
C LYS A 222 -0.85 2.34 13.98
N SER A 223 -1.30 2.59 15.21
CA SER A 223 -1.00 3.83 15.92
C SER A 223 0.51 3.93 16.15
N GLY A 224 1.17 4.85 15.45
CA GLY A 224 2.62 4.95 15.33
C GLY A 224 3.17 4.54 13.96
N CYS A 225 2.30 4.18 13.01
CA CYS A 225 2.67 4.04 11.60
C CYS A 225 2.26 5.31 10.83
N GLU A 226 3.17 5.84 10.01
CA GLU A 226 2.94 7.06 9.23
C GLU A 226 3.65 7.01 7.87
N ASN A 227 3.14 7.77 6.91
CA ASN A 227 3.87 8.06 5.68
C ASN A 227 5.05 8.99 6.01
N GLU A 228 6.25 8.69 5.52
CA GLU A 228 7.46 9.49 5.82
C GLU A 228 8.16 10.02 4.59
N PHE A 229 8.06 9.31 3.48
CA PHE A 229 8.75 9.61 2.23
C PHE A 229 7.97 9.09 1.03
N ALA A 230 8.03 9.81 -0.07
CA ALA A 230 7.59 9.31 -1.36
C ALA A 230 8.37 9.96 -2.50
N ILE A 231 8.76 9.16 -3.49
CA ILE A 231 9.30 9.67 -4.76
C ILE A 231 8.49 9.09 -5.91
N PHE A 232 8.12 9.96 -6.87
CA PHE A 232 7.39 9.62 -8.08
C PHE A 232 8.18 10.11 -9.28
N VAL A 233 8.61 9.17 -10.13
CA VAL A 233 9.33 9.42 -11.38
C VAL A 233 8.36 9.17 -12.52
N GLU A 234 7.74 10.21 -13.04
CA GLU A 234 6.83 10.13 -14.18
C GLU A 234 7.61 10.18 -15.49
N CYS A 235 7.42 9.17 -16.33
CA CYS A 235 8.02 9.10 -17.66
C CYS A 235 7.24 9.97 -18.65
N LYS A 236 7.91 10.37 -19.73
CA LYS A 236 7.27 11.04 -20.87
C LYS A 236 6.26 10.13 -21.56
N GLU A 237 5.36 10.73 -22.30
CA GLU A 237 4.42 9.98 -23.13
C GLU A 237 5.17 9.07 -24.10
N ASN A 238 4.72 7.81 -24.21
CA ASN A 238 5.33 6.76 -25.05
C ASN A 238 6.78 6.40 -24.69
N SER A 239 7.29 6.79 -23.53
CA SER A 239 8.62 6.42 -23.04
C SER A 239 8.82 4.90 -23.04
N LYS A 240 9.99 4.46 -23.41
CA LYS A 240 10.44 3.05 -23.36
C LYS A 240 11.40 2.79 -22.20
N LEU A 241 11.48 3.69 -21.24
CA LEU A 241 12.31 3.53 -20.06
C LEU A 241 11.77 2.42 -19.16
N TYR A 242 12.66 1.53 -18.77
CA TYR A 242 12.42 0.49 -17.75
C TYR A 242 13.45 0.66 -16.66
N LEU A 243 12.98 1.05 -15.47
CA LEU A 243 13.82 1.17 -14.28
C LEU A 243 13.66 -0.07 -13.38
N ALA A 244 14.75 -0.44 -12.72
CA ALA A 244 14.74 -1.45 -11.66
C ALA A 244 13.97 -0.93 -10.43
N ASN A 245 13.87 -1.75 -9.38
CA ASN A 245 13.32 -1.31 -8.11
C ASN A 245 14.18 -0.20 -7.51
N LEU A 246 13.61 1.00 -7.37
CA LEU A 246 14.36 2.20 -7.00
C LEU A 246 14.74 2.24 -5.51
N ASP A 247 14.08 1.46 -4.66
CA ASP A 247 14.37 1.40 -3.23
C ASP A 247 15.79 0.93 -2.92
N GLN A 248 16.41 0.13 -3.79
CA GLN A 248 17.79 -0.36 -3.61
C GLN A 248 18.85 0.76 -3.65
N TYR A 249 18.51 1.91 -4.24
CA TYR A 249 19.39 3.09 -4.38
C TYR A 249 19.11 4.18 -3.34
N ILE A 250 18.26 3.89 -2.35
CA ILE A 250 17.93 4.79 -1.24
C ILE A 250 18.56 4.23 0.02
N LYS A 251 19.28 5.07 0.78
CA LYS A 251 19.84 4.72 2.09
C LYS A 251 19.05 5.40 3.18
N PHE A 252 19.01 4.76 4.33
CA PHE A 252 18.39 5.30 5.54
C PHE A 252 19.36 5.16 6.70
N GLU A 253 19.53 6.23 7.48
CA GLU A 253 20.31 6.25 8.71
C GLU A 253 19.76 7.29 9.68
N LYS A 254 20.29 7.34 10.90
CA LYS A 254 20.03 8.41 11.87
C LYS A 254 21.31 9.20 12.11
N ASN A 255 21.18 10.52 12.27
CA ASN A 255 22.30 11.34 12.71
C ASN A 255 22.53 11.19 14.23
N ASP A 256 23.61 11.80 14.73
CA ASP A 256 23.98 11.78 16.16
C ASP A 256 22.89 12.35 17.08
N GLU A 257 22.00 13.19 16.58
CA GLU A 257 20.86 13.76 17.31
C GLU A 257 19.60 12.89 17.22
N GLY A 258 19.66 11.77 16.49
CA GLY A 258 18.56 10.84 16.30
C GLY A 258 17.54 11.28 15.24
N LYS A 259 17.86 12.30 14.42
CA LYS A 259 17.03 12.71 13.28
C LYS A 259 17.23 11.75 12.11
N ASP A 260 16.14 11.41 11.44
CA ASP A 260 16.15 10.52 10.29
C ASP A 260 16.86 11.17 9.10
N ILE A 261 17.66 10.39 8.38
CA ILE A 261 18.32 10.79 7.14
C ILE A 261 17.89 9.82 6.04
N ILE A 262 17.35 10.36 4.96
CA ILE A 262 17.07 9.63 3.72
C ILE A 262 18.00 10.16 2.65
N ASP A 263 18.92 9.31 2.16
CA ASP A 263 19.88 9.66 1.13
C ASP A 263 19.47 9.00 -0.20
N ILE A 264 19.14 9.85 -1.18
CA ILE A 264 18.75 9.48 -2.53
C ILE A 264 19.83 9.82 -3.58
N SER A 265 21.05 10.16 -3.15
CA SER A 265 22.12 10.61 -4.05
C SER A 265 22.42 9.61 -5.17
N GLU A 266 22.49 8.31 -4.84
CA GLU A 266 22.73 7.25 -5.82
C GLU A 266 21.55 7.10 -6.80
N LEU A 267 20.31 7.22 -6.31
CA LEU A 267 19.11 7.22 -7.15
C LEU A 267 19.14 8.39 -8.12
N GLU A 268 19.48 9.58 -7.65
CA GLU A 268 19.55 10.79 -8.48
C GLU A 268 20.65 10.71 -9.55
N GLU A 269 21.77 10.05 -9.28
CA GLU A 269 22.79 9.78 -10.30
C GLU A 269 22.18 8.98 -11.47
N ILE A 270 21.43 7.91 -11.16
CA ILE A 270 20.78 7.05 -12.17
C ILE A 270 19.70 7.81 -12.96
N LEU A 271 18.87 8.60 -12.27
CA LEU A 271 17.81 9.38 -12.93
C LEU A 271 18.36 10.48 -13.83
N ASN A 272 19.57 10.96 -13.56
CA ASN A 272 20.24 12.00 -14.35
C ASN A 272 21.22 11.49 -15.41
N GLU A 273 21.41 10.19 -15.55
CA GLU A 273 22.08 9.65 -16.74
C GLU A 273 21.34 10.13 -17.99
N GLU A 274 22.09 10.55 -19.01
CA GLU A 274 21.53 11.20 -20.21
C GLU A 274 20.37 10.40 -20.84
N LYS A 275 20.53 9.09 -20.95
CA LYS A 275 19.49 8.19 -21.51
C LYS A 275 18.23 8.13 -20.67
N THR A 276 18.37 8.15 -19.34
CA THR A 276 17.26 8.09 -18.39
C THR A 276 16.54 9.43 -18.34
N LYS A 277 17.28 10.52 -18.17
CA LYS A 277 16.75 11.88 -18.05
C LYS A 277 15.91 12.30 -19.26
N GLN A 278 16.30 11.91 -20.47
CA GLN A 278 15.56 12.23 -21.71
C GLN A 278 14.15 11.60 -21.74
N GLU A 279 13.94 10.51 -21.00
CA GLU A 279 12.68 9.77 -20.93
C GLU A 279 11.78 10.18 -19.75
N ILE A 280 12.29 11.01 -18.83
CA ILE A 280 11.58 11.46 -17.63
C ILE A 280 10.90 12.79 -17.91
N GLU A 281 9.62 12.90 -17.55
CA GLU A 281 8.84 14.15 -17.59
C GLU A 281 9.05 14.97 -16.33
N LYS A 282 8.96 14.32 -15.15
CA LYS A 282 9.16 14.98 -13.86
C LYS A 282 9.50 14.00 -12.75
N VAL A 283 10.15 14.51 -11.71
CA VAL A 283 10.40 13.84 -10.43
C VAL A 283 9.74 14.65 -9.32
N GLU A 284 8.90 14.00 -8.53
CA GLU A 284 8.25 14.61 -7.38
C GLU A 284 8.67 13.87 -6.12
N ILE A 285 9.14 14.60 -5.11
CA ILE A 285 9.62 14.04 -3.84
C ILE A 285 8.82 14.66 -2.70
N TYR A 286 8.32 13.82 -1.81
CA TYR A 286 7.55 14.22 -0.64
C TYR A 286 8.21 13.65 0.61
N TYR A 287 8.41 14.48 1.63
CA TYR A 287 8.94 14.03 2.92
C TYR A 287 8.53 15.01 4.03
N ASN A 288 8.75 14.63 5.29
CA ASN A 288 8.51 15.50 6.44
C ASN A 288 9.83 16.16 6.86
N SER A 289 10.03 17.42 6.49
CA SER A 289 11.27 18.16 6.76
C SER A 289 11.53 18.41 8.26
N TYR A 290 10.50 18.34 9.11
CA TYR A 290 10.64 18.50 10.55
C TYR A 290 11.33 17.32 11.21
N THR A 291 11.16 16.11 10.71
CA THR A 291 11.69 14.87 11.29
C THR A 291 12.81 14.23 10.50
N THR A 292 12.93 14.60 9.21
CA THR A 292 13.83 13.94 8.26
C THR A 292 14.70 14.95 7.54
N ASN A 293 15.98 14.63 7.40
CA ASN A 293 16.89 15.28 6.47
C ASN A 293 16.92 14.49 5.17
N LEU A 294 16.61 15.14 4.06
CA LEU A 294 16.70 14.55 2.72
C LEU A 294 18.02 14.98 2.07
N ILE A 295 18.81 14.01 1.59
CA ILE A 295 20.09 14.22 0.93
C ILE A 295 20.00 13.75 -0.52
N GLY A 296 20.67 14.48 -1.44
CA GLY A 296 20.81 14.08 -2.83
C GLY A 296 19.80 14.68 -3.80
N THR A 297 18.90 15.55 -3.34
CA THR A 297 17.94 16.27 -4.23
C THR A 297 18.68 17.23 -5.19
N ARG A 298 18.07 17.49 -6.33
CA ARG A 298 18.58 18.37 -7.38
C ARG A 298 17.62 19.52 -7.70
N ASP A 299 18.12 20.55 -8.37
CA ASP A 299 17.35 21.78 -8.69
C ASP A 299 16.08 21.54 -9.53
N ASN A 300 16.05 20.44 -10.29
CA ASN A 300 14.89 20.08 -11.13
C ASN A 300 13.85 19.23 -10.43
N ASP A 301 14.10 18.80 -9.20
CA ASP A 301 13.16 17.97 -8.43
C ASP A 301 12.06 18.84 -7.82
N GLU A 302 10.83 18.39 -7.93
CA GLU A 302 9.72 19.02 -7.22
C GLU A 302 9.65 18.48 -5.79
N VAL A 303 10.42 19.09 -4.89
CA VAL A 303 10.44 18.71 -3.46
C VAL A 303 9.30 19.39 -2.72
N LYS A 304 8.49 18.62 -2.00
CA LYS A 304 7.26 19.06 -1.34
C LYS A 304 7.18 18.49 0.08
N GLU A 305 6.51 19.24 0.96
CA GLU A 305 6.12 18.71 2.28
C GLU A 305 5.06 17.62 2.14
N LEU A 306 5.14 16.64 3.03
CA LEU A 306 4.18 15.54 3.07
C LEU A 306 2.87 15.95 3.77
N PHE A 307 2.92 16.98 4.63
CA PHE A 307 1.78 17.49 5.43
C PHE A 307 1.60 19.00 5.25
#